data_1a78acec6c2043403c2b98f179d644c1
#
_entry.id   1a78acec6c2043403c2b98f179d644c1
#
_cell.length_a   1.000
_cell.length_b   1.000
_cell.length_c   1.000
_cell.angle_alpha   90.00
_cell.angle_beta   90.00
_cell.angle_gamma   90.00
#
_symmetry.space_group_name_H-M   'P 1'
#
loop_
_entity.id
_entity.type
_entity.pdbx_description
1 polymer ?
#
loop_
_entity_poly.entity_id
_entity_poly.type
_entity_poly.pdbx_seq_one_letter_code
_entity_poly.pdbx_strand_id
1 'polypeptide(L)'
;MNNHPLFIRREPERGKKNEVALGAHARRLANCLMCAALLLACAAASADNAPVTTNAPVTTQIVDLANKVDGVHPGFRAFHAKGVVLEGSFKASAEAAKLSRATLFNGHTIPVTARFSDGSGMPTVPDGSPAMPRGLAIKYHLPGGADTDMVTNSFKLFPVGTGEDFRDLLQAIVASPPDAAKPTQLDQFFASHPNAPKAIGSLPIPDSFSDEEYHGIGAFIFVNKSGQRQAVRYLVVPEKLVHITPEEAAKQSPDFLFDDLTKRIAQKPLVFHLKAQLAEPGDQTKDASEPWPDERKVVDLGVLTLTKVVPNSADAQKKLLFLPTNLTAGIELSDDPLPSVRSAAYGVSFGRRSQPSSASSGSATSDP
;
A
#
# COMPACT_ATOMS: atom_id res chain seq x y z
N MET A 1 18.20 74.76 -5.09
CA MET A 1 16.75 74.58 -5.42
C MET A 1 16.62 73.42 -6.34
N ASN A 2 16.23 72.24 -5.85
CA ASN A 2 15.51 71.22 -6.55
C ASN A 2 15.14 70.08 -5.56
N ASN A 3 13.88 70.06 -5.21
CA ASN A 3 13.25 69.06 -4.38
C ASN A 3 13.03 67.76 -5.20
N HIS A 4 13.47 66.62 -4.67
CA HIS A 4 13.00 65.32 -5.09
C HIS A 4 12.19 64.67 -3.96
N PRO A 5 10.98 64.13 -4.22
CA PRO A 5 10.20 63.42 -3.21
C PRO A 5 10.63 61.95 -3.09
N LEU A 6 10.77 61.52 -1.85
CA LEU A 6 10.98 60.11 -1.45
C LEU A 6 9.73 59.28 -1.80
N PHE A 7 9.91 58.27 -2.65
CA PHE A 7 8.93 57.20 -2.83
C PHE A 7 9.13 56.12 -1.74
N ILE A 8 8.20 56.03 -0.82
CA ILE A 8 8.09 54.92 0.13
C ILE A 8 7.45 53.75 -0.62
N ARG A 9 8.23 52.68 -0.91
CA ARG A 9 7.74 51.41 -1.39
C ARG A 9 7.08 50.65 -0.23
N ARG A 10 5.76 50.43 -0.30
CA ARG A 10 5.07 49.48 0.55
C ARG A 10 5.35 48.09 0.05
N GLU A 11 5.89 47.19 0.89
CA GLU A 11 5.97 45.76 0.64
C GLU A 11 4.56 45.16 0.69
N PRO A 12 4.22 44.18 -0.19
CA PRO A 12 2.92 43.52 -0.13
C PRO A 12 2.93 42.41 0.94
N GLU A 13 1.89 42.40 1.77
CA GLU A 13 1.57 41.37 2.76
C GLU A 13 1.50 39.95 2.13
N ARG A 14 2.55 39.16 2.35
CA ARG A 14 2.62 37.74 1.92
C ARG A 14 2.00 36.74 2.91
N GLY A 15 1.44 37.20 4.03
CA GLY A 15 1.01 36.28 5.11
C GLY A 15 -0.38 35.66 4.97
N LYS A 16 -1.31 36.30 4.26
CA LYS A 16 -2.73 35.85 4.29
C LYS A 16 -3.18 34.91 3.17
N LYS A 17 -2.37 34.72 2.12
CA LYS A 17 -2.78 33.82 1.00
C LYS A 17 -2.49 32.33 1.26
N ASN A 18 -1.55 32.00 2.15
CA ASN A 18 -1.19 30.59 2.40
C ASN A 18 -2.13 29.89 3.38
N GLU A 19 -2.74 30.59 4.34
CA GLU A 19 -3.72 29.98 5.26
C GLU A 19 -5.04 29.65 4.56
N VAL A 20 -5.48 30.45 3.59
CA VAL A 20 -6.70 30.19 2.83
C VAL A 20 -6.51 29.03 1.85
N ALA A 21 -5.30 28.85 1.31
CA ALA A 21 -4.97 27.73 0.42
C ALA A 21 -4.92 26.39 1.17
N LEU A 22 -4.36 26.36 2.40
CA LEU A 22 -4.32 25.17 3.24
C LEU A 22 -5.73 24.69 3.65
N GLY A 23 -6.61 25.64 4.00
CA GLY A 23 -8.01 25.35 4.33
C GLY A 23 -8.83 24.83 3.14
N ALA A 24 -8.52 25.28 1.93
CA ALA A 24 -9.18 24.81 0.71
C ALA A 24 -8.73 23.39 0.29
N HIS A 25 -7.46 23.05 0.49
CA HIS A 25 -6.94 21.70 0.23
C HIS A 25 -7.45 20.67 1.25
N ALA A 26 -7.49 21.02 2.53
CA ALA A 26 -8.09 20.17 3.57
C ALA A 26 -9.59 19.92 3.32
N ARG A 27 -10.32 20.94 2.85
CA ARG A 27 -11.75 20.79 2.47
C ARG A 27 -11.95 19.93 1.22
N ARG A 28 -11.02 19.97 0.25
CA ARG A 28 -11.08 19.11 -0.95
C ARG A 28 -10.72 17.66 -0.61
N LEU A 29 -9.80 17.42 0.31
CA LEU A 29 -9.43 16.08 0.79
C LEU A 29 -10.56 15.42 1.59
N ALA A 30 -11.25 16.16 2.45
CA ALA A 30 -12.44 15.66 3.15
C ALA A 30 -13.57 15.31 2.17
N ASN A 31 -13.76 16.09 1.10
CA ASN A 31 -14.75 15.80 0.06
C ASN A 31 -14.34 14.63 -0.86
N CYS A 32 -13.05 14.40 -1.11
CA CYS A 32 -12.58 13.24 -1.88
C CYS A 32 -12.73 11.92 -1.11
N LEU A 33 -12.48 11.91 0.20
CA LEU A 33 -12.78 10.77 1.08
C LEU A 33 -14.32 10.51 1.16
N MET A 34 -15.15 11.55 1.09
CA MET A 34 -16.60 11.43 0.98
C MET A 34 -17.05 10.85 -0.37
N CYS A 35 -16.38 11.15 -1.48
CA CYS A 35 -16.75 10.58 -2.78
C CYS A 35 -16.44 9.07 -2.88
N ALA A 36 -15.40 8.57 -2.22
CA ALA A 36 -15.16 7.13 -2.12
C ALA A 36 -16.25 6.42 -1.29
N ALA A 37 -16.84 7.11 -0.30
CA ALA A 37 -17.97 6.61 0.48
C ALA A 37 -19.33 6.75 -0.24
N LEU A 38 -19.51 7.71 -1.14
CA LEU A 38 -20.79 7.97 -1.84
C LEU A 38 -21.10 6.97 -2.96
N LEU A 39 -20.13 6.25 -3.51
CA LEU A 39 -20.36 5.15 -4.45
C LEU A 39 -20.79 3.84 -3.78
N LEU A 40 -20.71 3.75 -2.45
CA LEU A 40 -21.10 2.57 -1.65
C LEU A 40 -22.57 2.52 -1.22
N ALA A 41 -23.39 3.52 -1.53
CA ALA A 41 -24.76 3.63 -0.98
C ALA A 41 -25.83 2.80 -1.73
N CYS A 42 -25.50 1.96 -2.70
CA CYS A 42 -26.51 1.21 -3.48
C CYS A 42 -26.47 -0.31 -3.38
N ALA A 43 -25.74 -0.91 -2.45
CA ALA A 43 -25.81 -2.35 -2.20
C ALA A 43 -25.87 -2.65 -0.70
N ALA A 44 -26.98 -2.27 -0.05
CA ALA A 44 -27.31 -2.79 1.28
C ALA A 44 -27.80 -4.24 1.15
N ALA A 45 -26.90 -5.16 0.81
CA ALA A 45 -27.07 -6.57 1.14
C ALA A 45 -26.55 -6.73 2.55
N SER A 46 -27.34 -7.31 3.44
CA SER A 46 -27.13 -7.52 4.87
C SER A 46 -25.69 -7.96 5.19
N ALA A 47 -24.80 -6.99 5.40
CA ALA A 47 -23.50 -7.26 5.98
C ALA A 47 -23.75 -7.66 7.42
N ASP A 48 -23.28 -8.84 7.77
CA ASP A 48 -23.35 -9.39 9.13
C ASP A 48 -22.66 -8.39 10.07
N ASN A 49 -23.45 -7.59 10.80
CA ASN A 49 -23.02 -6.56 11.74
C ASN A 49 -22.52 -7.19 13.04
N ALA A 50 -21.67 -8.22 12.94
CA ALA A 50 -21.03 -8.77 14.12
C ALA A 50 -20.23 -7.67 14.82
N PRO A 51 -20.40 -7.48 16.14
CA PRO A 51 -19.67 -6.48 16.90
C PRO A 51 -18.18 -6.77 16.84
N VAL A 52 -17.34 -5.71 16.63
CA VAL A 52 -15.89 -5.87 16.79
C VAL A 52 -15.63 -6.30 18.22
N THR A 53 -15.04 -7.48 18.40
CA THR A 53 -14.74 -8.02 19.72
C THR A 53 -13.58 -7.22 20.31
N THR A 54 -13.86 -6.29 21.20
CA THR A 54 -12.84 -5.40 21.81
C THR A 54 -11.73 -6.14 22.53
N ASN A 55 -11.95 -7.41 22.92
CA ASN A 55 -10.97 -8.28 23.54
C ASN A 55 -10.16 -9.14 22.54
N ALA A 56 -10.43 -9.04 21.23
CA ALA A 56 -9.65 -9.74 20.21
C ALA A 56 -8.27 -9.07 20.02
N PRO A 57 -7.24 -9.81 19.58
CA PRO A 57 -5.95 -9.22 19.20
C PRO A 57 -6.13 -8.07 18.19
N VAL A 58 -5.29 -7.03 18.26
CA VAL A 58 -5.35 -5.86 17.37
C VAL A 58 -5.39 -6.24 15.89
N THR A 59 -4.68 -7.28 15.51
CA THR A 59 -4.63 -7.80 14.13
C THR A 59 -5.97 -8.38 13.66
N THR A 60 -6.74 -9.00 14.55
CA THR A 60 -8.10 -9.46 14.27
C THR A 60 -9.05 -8.28 14.17
N GLN A 61 -8.95 -7.29 15.08
CA GLN A 61 -9.75 -6.06 15.01
C GLN A 61 -9.52 -5.29 13.71
N ILE A 62 -8.27 -5.20 13.22
CA ILE A 62 -7.94 -4.58 11.93
C ILE A 62 -8.70 -5.27 10.79
N VAL A 63 -8.71 -6.60 10.73
CA VAL A 63 -9.41 -7.35 9.67
C VAL A 63 -10.93 -7.19 9.80
N ASP A 64 -11.47 -7.17 11.02
CA ASP A 64 -12.90 -6.93 11.26
C ASP A 64 -13.32 -5.54 10.81
N LEU A 65 -12.52 -4.52 11.11
CA LEU A 65 -12.78 -3.15 10.70
C LEU A 65 -12.65 -2.96 9.18
N ALA A 66 -11.66 -3.61 8.56
CA ALA A 66 -11.55 -3.61 7.10
C ALA A 66 -12.81 -4.18 6.44
N ASN A 67 -13.32 -5.30 6.97
CA ASN A 67 -14.57 -5.88 6.50
C ASN A 67 -15.80 -5.00 6.77
N LYS A 68 -15.76 -4.13 7.79
CA LYS A 68 -16.82 -3.12 7.99
C LYS A 68 -16.74 -1.97 7.00
N VAL A 69 -15.52 -1.58 6.60
CA VAL A 69 -15.31 -0.52 5.59
C VAL A 69 -15.71 -0.99 4.20
N ASP A 70 -15.23 -2.15 3.77
CA ASP A 70 -15.34 -2.62 2.37
C ASP A 70 -16.36 -3.76 2.17
N GLY A 71 -16.98 -4.27 3.24
CA GLY A 71 -17.83 -5.45 3.21
C GLY A 71 -17.04 -6.76 3.33
N VAL A 72 -17.77 -7.85 3.62
CA VAL A 72 -17.22 -9.22 3.63
C VAL A 72 -17.38 -9.82 2.24
N HIS A 73 -16.28 -10.21 1.62
CA HIS A 73 -16.24 -10.84 0.31
C HIS A 73 -15.64 -12.26 0.41
N PRO A 74 -16.45 -13.32 0.44
CA PRO A 74 -15.96 -14.71 0.59
C PRO A 74 -14.90 -15.05 -0.45
N GLY A 75 -13.79 -15.66 0.00
CA GLY A 75 -12.67 -16.02 -0.87
C GLY A 75 -11.70 -14.87 -1.20
N PHE A 76 -12.01 -13.63 -0.83
CA PHE A 76 -11.15 -12.46 -1.06
C PHE A 76 -10.42 -12.00 0.19
N ARG A 77 -9.36 -11.22 0.01
CA ARG A 77 -8.60 -10.57 1.06
C ARG A 77 -9.40 -9.42 1.67
N ALA A 78 -9.23 -9.16 2.98
CA ALA A 78 -9.83 -8.01 3.64
C ALA A 78 -9.25 -6.65 3.16
N PHE A 79 -8.02 -6.67 2.63
CA PHE A 79 -7.38 -5.57 1.89
C PHE A 79 -6.79 -6.12 0.61
N HIS A 80 -6.65 -5.27 -0.40
CA HIS A 80 -6.07 -5.68 -1.67
C HIS A 80 -6.83 -6.86 -2.30
N ALA A 81 -8.17 -6.84 -2.28
CA ALA A 81 -9.01 -7.93 -2.79
C ALA A 81 -8.85 -8.11 -4.30
N LYS A 82 -8.97 -7.01 -5.06
CA LYS A 82 -8.78 -7.00 -6.50
C LYS A 82 -7.28 -7.07 -6.84
N GLY A 83 -6.87 -8.06 -7.63
CA GLY A 83 -5.46 -8.20 -7.98
C GLY A 83 -5.19 -9.25 -9.04
N VAL A 84 -3.96 -9.25 -9.55
CA VAL A 84 -3.50 -10.12 -10.64
C VAL A 84 -2.11 -10.67 -10.32
N VAL A 85 -1.89 -11.94 -10.63
CA VAL A 85 -0.64 -12.66 -10.38
C VAL A 85 0.18 -12.75 -11.66
N LEU A 86 1.47 -12.48 -11.53
CA LEU A 86 2.44 -12.53 -12.61
C LEU A 86 3.62 -13.42 -12.22
N GLU A 87 4.32 -13.89 -13.23
CA GLU A 87 5.61 -14.57 -13.10
C GLU A 87 6.71 -13.74 -13.78
N GLY A 88 7.92 -13.93 -13.28
CA GLY A 88 9.08 -13.27 -13.80
C GLY A 88 10.36 -13.70 -13.12
N SER A 89 11.34 -12.82 -13.09
CA SER A 89 12.63 -13.06 -12.47
C SER A 89 13.19 -11.79 -11.84
N PHE A 90 14.06 -11.97 -10.85
CA PHE A 90 14.88 -10.93 -10.28
C PHE A 90 16.36 -11.26 -10.46
N LYS A 91 17.15 -10.28 -10.86
CA LYS A 91 18.62 -10.39 -10.95
C LYS A 91 19.26 -9.28 -10.13
N ALA A 92 19.95 -9.66 -9.08
CA ALA A 92 20.61 -8.72 -8.20
C ALA A 92 21.80 -8.03 -8.86
N SER A 93 22.05 -6.78 -8.48
CA SER A 93 23.26 -6.03 -8.81
C SER A 93 24.47 -6.48 -7.97
N ALA A 94 25.67 -6.14 -8.40
CA ALA A 94 26.88 -6.35 -7.61
C ALA A 94 26.90 -5.53 -6.31
N GLU A 95 26.24 -4.38 -6.28
CA GLU A 95 26.16 -3.50 -5.11
C GLU A 95 25.29 -4.12 -4.00
N ALA A 96 24.22 -4.84 -4.36
CA ALA A 96 23.37 -5.52 -3.38
C ALA A 96 24.15 -6.53 -2.53
N ALA A 97 25.05 -7.30 -3.14
CA ALA A 97 25.89 -8.28 -2.45
C ALA A 97 26.90 -7.65 -1.46
N LYS A 98 27.22 -6.37 -1.60
CA LYS A 98 28.05 -5.62 -0.64
C LYS A 98 27.26 -5.20 0.60
N LEU A 99 25.96 -4.94 0.43
CA LEU A 99 25.08 -4.47 1.50
C LEU A 99 24.49 -5.62 2.32
N SER A 100 24.20 -6.76 1.69
CA SER A 100 23.60 -7.89 2.37
C SER A 100 24.17 -9.23 1.89
N ARG A 101 24.34 -10.18 2.83
CA ARG A 101 24.70 -11.57 2.54
C ARG A 101 23.51 -12.44 2.10
N ALA A 102 22.34 -11.85 1.93
CA ALA A 102 21.14 -12.58 1.57
C ALA A 102 21.31 -13.33 0.25
N THR A 103 20.82 -14.56 0.20
CA THR A 103 20.85 -15.41 -1.02
C THR A 103 20.17 -14.70 -2.19
N LEU A 104 19.15 -13.90 -1.92
CA LEU A 104 18.49 -13.02 -2.89
C LEU A 104 19.46 -12.14 -3.68
N PHE A 105 20.58 -11.73 -3.06
CA PHE A 105 21.55 -10.78 -3.60
C PHE A 105 22.87 -11.44 -4.07
N ASN A 106 22.88 -12.75 -4.32
CA ASN A 106 24.08 -13.47 -4.76
C ASN A 106 24.43 -13.33 -6.24
N GLY A 107 23.64 -12.56 -7.02
CA GLY A 107 23.84 -12.31 -8.46
C GLY A 107 23.24 -13.36 -9.40
N HIS A 108 22.71 -14.47 -8.89
CA HIS A 108 21.92 -15.41 -9.71
C HIS A 108 20.56 -14.82 -10.07
N THR A 109 20.04 -15.26 -11.23
CA THR A 109 18.65 -14.94 -11.59
C THR A 109 17.70 -15.82 -10.75
N ILE A 110 16.79 -15.20 -10.03
CA ILE A 110 15.83 -15.84 -9.12
C ILE A 110 14.43 -15.74 -9.71
N PRO A 111 13.69 -16.86 -9.89
CA PRO A 111 12.30 -16.81 -10.29
C PRO A 111 11.46 -16.06 -9.25
N VAL A 112 10.44 -15.34 -9.70
CA VAL A 112 9.52 -14.62 -8.81
C VAL A 112 8.08 -14.88 -9.20
N THR A 113 7.21 -14.86 -8.16
CA THR A 113 5.77 -14.66 -8.29
C THR A 113 5.45 -13.28 -7.75
N ALA A 114 4.87 -12.43 -8.59
CA ALA A 114 4.47 -11.08 -8.20
C ALA A 114 2.94 -10.93 -8.22
N ARG A 115 2.41 -9.98 -7.44
CA ARG A 115 1.00 -9.66 -7.45
C ARG A 115 0.79 -8.15 -7.40
N PHE A 116 0.17 -7.58 -8.44
CA PHE A 116 -0.40 -6.24 -8.38
C PHE A 116 -1.80 -6.26 -7.80
N SER A 117 -2.22 -5.15 -7.19
CA SER A 117 -3.54 -5.03 -6.57
C SER A 117 -3.92 -3.60 -6.26
N ASP A 118 -5.22 -3.34 -6.24
CA ASP A 118 -5.81 -2.16 -5.60
C ASP A 118 -5.94 -2.37 -4.08
N GLY A 119 -5.86 -1.29 -3.29
CA GLY A 119 -5.75 -1.34 -1.84
C GLY A 119 -7.03 -1.74 -1.10
N SER A 120 -8.21 -1.60 -1.72
CA SER A 120 -9.50 -1.89 -1.09
C SER A 120 -9.75 -3.39 -0.88
N GLY A 121 -10.58 -3.71 0.11
CA GLY A 121 -11.15 -5.05 0.33
C GLY A 121 -12.31 -5.38 -0.61
N MET A 122 -12.78 -4.42 -1.41
CA MET A 122 -13.85 -4.62 -2.40
C MET A 122 -13.27 -5.17 -3.71
N PRO A 123 -13.67 -6.39 -4.16
CA PRO A 123 -13.12 -7.00 -5.37
C PRO A 123 -13.47 -6.27 -6.68
N THR A 124 -14.48 -5.41 -6.65
CA THR A 124 -14.99 -4.67 -7.80
C THR A 124 -14.70 -3.17 -7.72
N VAL A 125 -13.76 -2.75 -6.85
CA VAL A 125 -13.39 -1.35 -6.72
C VAL A 125 -12.88 -0.80 -8.06
N PRO A 126 -13.34 0.39 -8.51
CA PRO A 126 -12.78 1.02 -9.70
C PRO A 126 -11.32 1.42 -9.51
N ASP A 127 -10.47 1.11 -10.50
CA ASP A 127 -9.03 1.40 -10.46
C ASP A 127 -8.72 2.89 -10.32
N GLY A 128 -9.60 3.76 -10.83
CA GLY A 128 -9.46 5.22 -10.71
C GLY A 128 -9.88 5.81 -9.37
N SER A 129 -10.25 4.97 -8.36
CA SER A 129 -10.67 5.48 -7.05
C SER A 129 -9.55 6.31 -6.41
N PRO A 130 -9.86 7.54 -5.94
CA PRO A 130 -8.87 8.42 -5.31
C PRO A 130 -8.47 7.90 -3.92
N ALA A 131 -7.32 8.35 -3.42
CA ALA A 131 -6.79 8.01 -2.10
C ALA A 131 -6.66 6.49 -1.84
N MET A 132 -6.54 5.70 -2.91
CA MET A 132 -6.39 4.25 -2.84
C MET A 132 -4.96 3.85 -3.19
N PRO A 133 -4.23 3.16 -2.29
CA PRO A 133 -2.89 2.69 -2.60
C PRO A 133 -2.92 1.56 -3.64
N ARG A 134 -1.90 1.49 -4.48
CA ARG A 134 -1.63 0.33 -5.34
C ARG A 134 -0.60 -0.55 -4.66
N GLY A 135 -0.77 -1.86 -4.74
CA GLY A 135 0.13 -2.81 -4.12
C GLY A 135 0.93 -3.61 -5.13
N LEU A 136 2.19 -3.87 -4.79
CA LEU A 136 3.05 -4.85 -5.44
C LEU A 136 3.67 -5.76 -4.38
N ALA A 137 3.27 -7.03 -4.38
CA ALA A 137 3.87 -8.05 -3.53
C ALA A 137 4.70 -9.02 -4.39
N ILE A 138 5.89 -9.39 -3.92
CA ILE A 138 6.84 -10.22 -4.65
C ILE A 138 7.28 -11.37 -3.74
N LYS A 139 7.18 -12.59 -4.23
CA LYS A 139 7.74 -13.80 -3.63
C LYS A 139 8.93 -14.24 -4.48
N TYR A 140 10.11 -14.29 -3.87
CA TYR A 140 11.35 -14.74 -4.50
C TYR A 140 11.57 -16.20 -4.17
N HIS A 141 11.67 -17.06 -5.21
CA HIS A 141 11.88 -18.50 -5.08
C HIS A 141 13.38 -18.80 -5.02
N LEU A 142 13.90 -18.89 -3.81
CA LEU A 142 15.33 -19.04 -3.57
C LEU A 142 15.81 -20.47 -3.92
N PRO A 143 17.10 -20.66 -4.27
CA PRO A 143 17.69 -21.98 -4.40
C PRO A 143 17.49 -22.81 -3.13
N GLY A 144 17.17 -24.09 -3.30
CA GLY A 144 16.88 -25.00 -2.18
C GLY A 144 15.41 -25.04 -1.75
N GLY A 145 14.52 -24.32 -2.45
CA GLY A 145 13.06 -24.39 -2.24
C GLY A 145 12.53 -23.48 -1.14
N ALA A 146 13.36 -22.63 -0.56
CA ALA A 146 12.89 -21.57 0.36
C ALA A 146 12.35 -20.38 -0.43
N ASP A 147 11.40 -19.66 0.18
CA ASP A 147 10.89 -18.40 -0.35
C ASP A 147 11.23 -17.25 0.59
N THR A 148 11.34 -16.03 0.04
CA THR A 148 11.35 -14.78 0.80
C THR A 148 10.41 -13.79 0.13
N ASP A 149 9.78 -12.93 0.94
CA ASP A 149 8.73 -12.05 0.44
C ASP A 149 9.11 -10.57 0.58
N MET A 150 8.62 -9.76 -0.35
CA MET A 150 8.63 -8.31 -0.28
C MET A 150 7.20 -7.80 -0.53
N VAL A 151 6.69 -6.97 0.37
CA VAL A 151 5.34 -6.41 0.27
C VAL A 151 5.42 -4.90 0.26
N THR A 152 5.17 -4.33 -0.90
CA THR A 152 5.27 -2.89 -1.17
C THR A 152 3.92 -2.32 -1.61
N ASN A 153 3.78 -1.01 -1.53
CA ASN A 153 2.64 -0.28 -2.08
C ASN A 153 3.06 1.15 -2.48
N SER A 154 2.13 1.92 -3.06
CA SER A 154 2.37 3.28 -3.53
C SER A 154 2.43 4.35 -2.44
N PHE A 155 2.27 4.01 -1.17
CA PHE A 155 2.53 4.95 -0.07
C PHE A 155 4.02 5.23 0.07
N LYS A 156 4.44 6.50 -0.01
CA LYS A 156 5.82 6.91 0.33
C LYS A 156 6.09 6.81 1.83
N LEU A 157 5.08 7.11 2.64
CA LEU A 157 5.08 6.91 4.09
C LEU A 157 3.72 6.30 4.49
N PHE A 158 3.72 5.48 5.52
CA PHE A 158 2.46 4.89 5.99
C PHE A 158 1.67 5.92 6.80
N PRO A 159 0.32 5.88 6.82
CA PRO A 159 -0.47 6.87 7.57
C PRO A 159 -0.18 6.92 9.07
N VAL A 160 0.28 5.83 9.66
CA VAL A 160 0.49 5.66 11.11
C VAL A 160 1.71 4.80 11.40
N GLY A 161 2.24 4.88 12.64
CA GLY A 161 3.44 4.14 13.07
C GLY A 161 3.15 2.81 13.77
N THR A 162 1.91 2.55 14.20
CA THR A 162 1.57 1.34 14.98
C THR A 162 0.33 0.62 14.46
N GLY A 163 0.16 -0.64 14.87
CA GLY A 163 -1.04 -1.41 14.56
C GLY A 163 -2.28 -0.89 15.27
N GLU A 164 -2.11 -0.38 16.48
CA GLU A 164 -3.16 0.24 17.28
C GLU A 164 -3.68 1.50 16.59
N ASP A 165 -2.80 2.37 16.15
CA ASP A 165 -3.19 3.59 15.40
C ASP A 165 -3.85 3.24 14.07
N PHE A 166 -3.41 2.15 13.40
CA PHE A 166 -4.06 1.70 12.17
C PHE A 166 -5.48 1.17 12.43
N ARG A 167 -5.68 0.41 13.51
CA ARG A 167 -7.01 0.01 13.98
C ARG A 167 -7.88 1.25 14.25
N ASP A 168 -7.33 2.25 14.96
CA ASP A 168 -8.08 3.44 15.36
C ASP A 168 -8.41 4.33 14.14
N LEU A 169 -7.54 4.40 13.14
CA LEU A 169 -7.84 5.01 11.84
C LEU A 169 -9.04 4.33 11.17
N LEU A 170 -9.03 3.00 11.07
CA LEU A 170 -10.15 2.26 10.48
C LEU A 170 -11.45 2.44 11.28
N GLN A 171 -11.36 2.45 12.61
CA GLN A 171 -12.51 2.71 13.47
C GLN A 171 -13.05 4.14 13.25
N ALA A 172 -12.18 5.13 13.13
CA ALA A 172 -12.57 6.50 12.84
C ALA A 172 -13.24 6.63 11.46
N ILE A 173 -12.76 5.89 10.45
CA ILE A 173 -13.39 5.81 9.13
C ILE A 173 -14.82 5.25 9.25
N VAL A 174 -14.98 4.09 9.92
CA VAL A 174 -16.30 3.45 10.12
C VAL A 174 -17.27 4.37 10.88
N ALA A 175 -16.78 5.13 11.87
CA ALA A 175 -17.58 6.03 12.69
C ALA A 175 -17.83 7.41 12.07
N SER A 176 -17.36 7.64 10.83
CA SER A 176 -17.46 8.92 10.13
C SER A 176 -18.17 8.78 8.77
N PRO A 177 -19.44 8.30 8.74
CA PRO A 177 -20.20 8.25 7.50
C PRO A 177 -20.39 9.66 6.90
N PRO A 178 -20.79 9.80 5.62
CA PRO A 178 -20.88 11.07 4.93
C PRO A 178 -21.78 12.13 5.61
N ASP A 179 -22.78 11.69 6.36
CA ASP A 179 -23.74 12.50 7.12
C ASP A 179 -23.37 12.71 8.60
N ALA A 180 -22.20 12.22 9.04
CA ALA A 180 -21.75 12.39 10.40
C ALA A 180 -21.56 13.88 10.77
N ALA A 181 -21.94 14.23 12.01
CA ALA A 181 -21.77 15.58 12.54
C ALA A 181 -20.27 15.96 12.61
N LYS A 182 -19.98 17.20 12.24
CA LYS A 182 -18.60 17.75 12.27
C LYS A 182 -18.28 18.38 13.65
N PRO A 183 -17.03 18.25 14.16
CA PRO A 183 -15.93 17.43 13.60
C PRO A 183 -16.23 15.94 13.78
N THR A 184 -15.97 15.13 12.73
CA THR A 184 -16.14 13.68 12.78
C THR A 184 -15.02 13.03 13.60
N GLN A 185 -15.13 11.73 13.91
CA GLN A 185 -14.05 10.98 14.56
C GLN A 185 -12.81 10.91 13.66
N LEU A 186 -12.97 10.87 12.34
CA LEU A 186 -11.86 10.93 11.38
C LEU A 186 -11.17 12.30 11.39
N ASP A 187 -11.93 13.42 11.50
CA ASP A 187 -11.34 14.76 11.66
C ASP A 187 -10.52 14.85 12.95
N GLN A 188 -11.00 14.26 14.05
CA GLN A 188 -10.29 14.22 15.34
C GLN A 188 -9.04 13.33 15.26
N PHE A 189 -9.12 12.18 14.61
CA PHE A 189 -7.97 11.31 14.37
C PHE A 189 -6.89 12.04 13.56
N PHE A 190 -7.24 12.72 12.49
CA PHE A 190 -6.29 13.49 11.66
C PHE A 190 -5.67 14.67 12.43
N ALA A 191 -6.39 15.27 13.36
CA ALA A 191 -5.83 16.32 14.21
C ALA A 191 -4.72 15.81 15.13
N SER A 192 -4.81 14.56 15.61
CA SER A 192 -3.80 13.91 16.45
C SER A 192 -2.71 13.17 15.66
N HIS A 193 -2.95 12.84 14.39
CA HIS A 193 -2.05 12.13 13.49
C HIS A 193 -1.81 12.93 12.19
N PRO A 194 -1.07 14.05 12.24
CA PRO A 194 -0.97 14.98 11.10
C PRO A 194 -0.28 14.40 9.86
N ASN A 195 0.46 13.28 9.98
CA ASN A 195 1.05 12.59 8.85
C ASN A 195 0.04 11.72 8.10
N ALA A 196 -1.03 11.24 8.75
CA ALA A 196 -2.04 10.40 8.13
C ALA A 196 -2.75 11.06 6.92
N PRO A 197 -3.32 12.28 7.05
CA PRO A 197 -3.94 12.94 5.89
C PRO A 197 -2.93 13.32 4.81
N LYS A 198 -1.66 13.59 5.15
CA LYS A 198 -0.59 13.83 4.16
C LYS A 198 -0.29 12.58 3.36
N ALA A 199 -0.12 11.43 4.04
CA ALA A 199 0.13 10.14 3.40
C ALA A 199 -1.01 9.77 2.43
N ILE A 200 -2.25 9.81 2.90
CA ILE A 200 -3.43 9.45 2.11
C ILE A 200 -3.63 10.44 0.94
N GLY A 201 -3.48 11.73 1.20
CA GLY A 201 -3.67 12.78 0.20
C GLY A 201 -2.55 12.87 -0.84
N SER A 202 -1.41 12.22 -0.62
CA SER A 202 -0.30 12.15 -1.57
C SER A 202 -0.39 10.99 -2.57
N LEU A 203 -1.37 10.09 -2.41
CA LEU A 203 -1.51 8.93 -3.28
C LEU A 203 -1.90 9.35 -4.70
N PRO A 204 -1.08 9.04 -5.70
CA PRO A 204 -1.39 9.31 -7.09
C PRO A 204 -2.33 8.25 -7.68
N ILE A 205 -2.89 8.53 -8.85
CA ILE A 205 -3.55 7.53 -9.69
C ILE A 205 -2.57 7.22 -10.84
N PRO A 206 -2.00 6.02 -10.91
CA PRO A 206 -1.09 5.69 -12.00
C PRO A 206 -1.86 5.48 -13.31
N ASP A 207 -1.20 5.74 -14.43
CA ASP A 207 -1.69 5.39 -15.77
C ASP A 207 -1.66 3.86 -16.00
N SER A 208 -0.70 3.19 -15.34
CA SER A 208 -0.52 1.73 -15.34
C SER A 208 0.11 1.26 -14.03
N PHE A 209 -0.13 0.02 -13.63
CA PHE A 209 0.65 -0.61 -12.56
C PHE A 209 2.16 -0.64 -12.84
N SER A 210 2.56 -0.68 -14.12
CA SER A 210 3.97 -0.65 -14.51
C SER A 210 4.61 0.73 -14.50
N ASP A 211 3.82 1.78 -14.31
CA ASP A 211 4.24 3.18 -14.32
C ASP A 211 4.14 3.82 -12.93
N GLU A 212 4.01 2.99 -11.87
CA GLU A 212 3.94 3.39 -10.46
C GLU A 212 5.21 3.00 -9.70
N GLU A 213 5.62 3.85 -8.75
CA GLU A 213 6.67 3.55 -7.79
C GLU A 213 6.09 2.92 -6.52
N TYR A 214 6.68 1.80 -6.08
CA TYR A 214 6.23 1.09 -4.89
C TYR A 214 7.27 1.16 -3.78
N HIS A 215 6.81 1.34 -2.54
CA HIS A 215 7.64 1.53 -1.35
C HIS A 215 7.46 0.40 -0.36
N GLY A 216 8.55 -0.01 0.30
CA GLY A 216 8.54 -1.04 1.33
C GLY A 216 7.94 -0.61 2.66
N ILE A 217 7.53 0.66 2.79
CA ILE A 217 6.94 1.31 3.95
C ILE A 217 7.92 1.38 5.12
N GLY A 218 8.10 0.29 5.86
CA GLY A 218 8.98 0.22 7.04
C GLY A 218 10.46 0.03 6.69
N ALA A 219 11.29 0.13 7.71
CA ALA A 219 12.72 -0.13 7.59
C ALA A 219 13.04 -1.62 7.81
N PHE A 220 14.07 -2.09 7.10
CA PHE A 220 14.69 -3.40 7.28
C PHE A 220 16.18 -3.23 7.56
N ILE A 221 16.82 -4.24 8.16
CA ILE A 221 18.23 -4.23 8.42
C ILE A 221 18.95 -5.19 7.48
N PHE A 222 19.81 -4.66 6.63
CA PHE A 222 20.72 -5.47 5.84
C PHE A 222 21.96 -5.84 6.67
N VAL A 223 22.36 -7.11 6.60
CA VAL A 223 23.56 -7.61 7.25
C VAL A 223 24.50 -8.18 6.18
N ASN A 224 25.64 -7.57 5.98
CA ASN A 224 26.60 -7.99 4.99
C ASN A 224 27.47 -9.18 5.46
N LYS A 225 28.38 -9.64 4.60
CA LYS A 225 29.27 -10.79 4.90
C LYS A 225 30.20 -10.55 6.08
N SER A 226 30.56 -9.30 6.38
CA SER A 226 31.41 -8.94 7.55
C SER A 226 30.58 -8.73 8.83
N GLY A 227 29.23 -8.85 8.77
CA GLY A 227 28.34 -8.61 9.90
C GLY A 227 27.96 -7.14 10.08
N GLN A 228 28.38 -6.24 9.19
CA GLN A 228 27.97 -4.84 9.23
C GLN A 228 26.48 -4.72 8.94
N ARG A 229 25.81 -3.89 9.72
CA ARG A 229 24.36 -3.67 9.70
C ARG A 229 24.04 -2.31 9.06
N GLN A 230 23.06 -2.28 8.17
CA GLN A 230 22.59 -1.07 7.52
C GLN A 230 21.07 -1.07 7.47
N ALA A 231 20.44 -0.07 8.07
CA ALA A 231 18.98 0.13 7.92
C ALA A 231 18.68 0.67 6.52
N VAL A 232 17.62 0.11 5.90
CA VAL A 232 17.21 0.44 4.54
C VAL A 232 15.70 0.51 4.42
N ARG A 233 15.21 1.31 3.46
CA ARG A 233 13.84 1.25 2.94
C ARG A 233 13.86 0.86 1.48
N TYR A 234 12.97 -0.06 1.10
CA TYR A 234 12.87 -0.53 -0.29
C TYR A 234 12.10 0.45 -1.16
N LEU A 235 12.55 0.58 -2.40
CA LEU A 235 11.88 1.27 -3.50
C LEU A 235 11.85 0.31 -4.69
N VAL A 236 10.69 0.14 -5.32
CA VAL A 236 10.55 -0.58 -6.59
C VAL A 236 10.16 0.45 -7.63
N VAL A 237 11.15 0.86 -8.42
CA VAL A 237 11.08 2.02 -9.31
C VAL A 237 10.85 1.55 -10.75
N PRO A 238 9.79 2.02 -11.43
CA PRO A 238 9.52 1.67 -12.82
C PRO A 238 10.52 2.34 -13.78
N GLU A 239 10.56 1.88 -15.04
CA GLU A 239 11.31 2.58 -16.11
C GLU A 239 10.73 3.97 -16.37
N LYS A 240 9.44 4.16 -16.17
CA LYS A 240 8.73 5.42 -16.38
C LYS A 240 7.67 5.61 -15.29
N LEU A 241 7.64 6.77 -14.66
CA LEU A 241 6.63 7.15 -13.69
C LEU A 241 5.58 8.03 -14.37
N VAL A 242 4.31 7.59 -14.40
CA VAL A 242 3.22 8.33 -15.05
C VAL A 242 1.96 8.25 -14.20
N HIS A 243 1.44 9.41 -13.85
CA HIS A 243 0.20 9.56 -13.12
C HIS A 243 -0.81 10.35 -13.93
N ILE A 244 -2.09 10.04 -13.72
CA ILE A 244 -3.21 10.73 -14.35
C ILE A 244 -4.02 11.49 -13.30
N THR A 245 -4.77 12.49 -13.75
CA THR A 245 -5.66 13.24 -12.86
C THR A 245 -6.92 12.44 -12.53
N PRO A 246 -7.65 12.78 -11.43
CA PRO A 246 -8.94 12.17 -11.16
C PRO A 246 -9.95 12.32 -12.30
N GLU A 247 -9.91 13.45 -13.02
CA GLU A 247 -10.77 13.72 -14.18
C GLU A 247 -10.44 12.83 -15.38
N GLU A 248 -9.17 12.49 -15.57
CA GLU A 248 -8.72 11.54 -16.59
C GLU A 248 -9.08 10.11 -16.20
N ALA A 249 -8.87 9.74 -14.94
CA ALA A 249 -9.25 8.43 -14.39
C ALA A 249 -10.75 8.17 -14.49
N ALA A 250 -11.58 9.18 -14.26
CA ALA A 250 -13.05 9.08 -14.37
C ALA A 250 -13.56 8.76 -15.80
N LYS A 251 -12.70 8.93 -16.82
CA LYS A 251 -13.01 8.59 -18.21
C LYS A 251 -12.56 7.18 -18.60
N GLN A 252 -11.78 6.52 -17.75
CA GLN A 252 -11.28 5.17 -17.98
C GLN A 252 -12.34 4.11 -17.61
N SER A 253 -12.12 2.87 -18.06
CA SER A 253 -12.92 1.74 -17.58
C SER A 253 -12.66 1.48 -16.10
N PRO A 254 -13.61 0.87 -15.36
CA PRO A 254 -13.38 0.52 -13.95
C PRO A 254 -12.17 -0.37 -13.70
N ASP A 255 -11.72 -1.13 -14.71
CA ASP A 255 -10.65 -2.11 -14.63
C ASP A 255 -9.42 -1.73 -15.49
N PHE A 256 -9.23 -0.42 -15.78
CA PHE A 256 -8.27 0.04 -16.78
C PHE A 256 -6.81 -0.34 -16.46
N LEU A 257 -6.42 -0.42 -15.20
CA LEU A 257 -5.06 -0.83 -14.80
C LEU A 257 -4.81 -2.32 -15.09
N PHE A 258 -5.82 -3.18 -14.88
CA PHE A 258 -5.72 -4.63 -15.15
C PHE A 258 -5.78 -4.90 -16.66
N ASP A 259 -6.63 -4.16 -17.39
CA ASP A 259 -6.73 -4.24 -18.85
C ASP A 259 -5.43 -3.80 -19.52
N ASP A 260 -4.85 -2.69 -19.07
CA ASP A 260 -3.58 -2.16 -19.58
C ASP A 260 -2.43 -3.12 -19.28
N LEU A 261 -2.32 -3.62 -18.05
CA LEU A 261 -1.29 -4.57 -17.64
C LEU A 261 -1.25 -5.80 -18.57
N THR A 262 -2.42 -6.37 -18.85
CA THR A 262 -2.55 -7.54 -19.73
C THR A 262 -2.08 -7.24 -21.16
N LYS A 263 -2.39 -6.05 -21.67
CA LYS A 263 -1.96 -5.61 -23.01
C LYS A 263 -0.46 -5.33 -23.08
N ARG A 264 0.08 -4.63 -22.06
CA ARG A 264 1.52 -4.27 -22.02
C ARG A 264 2.41 -5.49 -21.92
N ILE A 265 2.11 -6.41 -21.01
CA ILE A 265 2.95 -7.61 -20.79
C ILE A 265 2.95 -8.56 -21.99
N ALA A 266 1.89 -8.55 -22.79
CA ALA A 266 1.83 -9.30 -24.05
C ALA A 266 2.77 -8.71 -25.13
N GLN A 267 3.15 -7.44 -25.02
CA GLN A 267 4.04 -6.75 -25.98
C GLN A 267 5.51 -6.80 -25.54
N LYS A 268 5.77 -6.56 -24.24
CA LYS A 268 7.12 -6.58 -23.68
C LYS A 268 7.09 -6.89 -22.18
N PRO A 269 8.17 -7.42 -21.61
CA PRO A 269 8.31 -7.56 -20.17
C PRO A 269 8.15 -6.22 -19.45
N LEU A 270 7.60 -6.25 -18.23
CA LEU A 270 7.57 -5.10 -17.34
C LEU A 270 8.85 -5.11 -16.50
N VAL A 271 9.54 -3.99 -16.45
CA VAL A 271 10.84 -3.86 -15.81
C VAL A 271 10.77 -2.84 -14.68
N PHE A 272 11.31 -3.24 -13.52
CA PHE A 272 11.48 -2.38 -12.36
C PHE A 272 12.89 -2.50 -11.81
N HIS A 273 13.41 -1.40 -11.25
CA HIS A 273 14.62 -1.39 -10.46
C HIS A 273 14.27 -1.52 -8.98
N LEU A 274 14.71 -2.60 -8.34
CA LEU A 274 14.68 -2.68 -6.88
C LEU A 274 15.83 -1.84 -6.34
N LYS A 275 15.50 -0.88 -5.49
CA LYS A 275 16.48 0.02 -4.86
C LYS A 275 16.32 -0.01 -3.34
N ALA A 276 17.36 0.42 -2.64
CA ALA A 276 17.36 0.67 -1.21
C ALA A 276 17.81 2.10 -0.92
N GLN A 277 16.99 2.85 -0.21
CA GLN A 277 17.39 4.08 0.46
C GLN A 277 18.12 3.69 1.74
N LEU A 278 19.30 4.21 1.98
CA LEU A 278 20.15 3.88 3.13
C LEU A 278 19.94 4.90 4.24
N ALA A 279 19.65 4.43 5.44
CA ALA A 279 19.57 5.30 6.62
C ALA A 279 20.94 5.86 7.01
N GLU A 280 20.93 7.07 7.54
CA GLU A 280 22.04 7.69 8.26
C GLU A 280 21.75 7.76 9.77
N PRO A 281 22.78 8.02 10.61
CA PRO A 281 22.56 8.18 12.05
C PRO A 281 21.51 9.24 12.36
N GLY A 282 20.50 8.86 13.16
CA GLY A 282 19.37 9.72 13.52
C GLY A 282 18.10 9.52 12.70
N ASP A 283 18.16 8.78 11.59
CA ASP A 283 16.96 8.44 10.83
C ASP A 283 16.05 7.48 11.61
N GLN A 284 14.76 7.73 11.54
CA GLN A 284 13.76 6.95 12.25
C GLN A 284 13.55 5.57 11.60
N THR A 285 13.76 4.49 12.39
CA THR A 285 13.60 3.10 11.93
C THR A 285 12.39 2.37 12.53
N LYS A 286 11.72 3.00 13.53
CA LYS A 286 10.57 2.42 14.25
C LYS A 286 9.23 2.83 13.69
N ASP A 287 9.17 4.02 13.08
CA ASP A 287 7.93 4.67 12.68
C ASP A 287 7.89 4.83 11.16
N ALA A 288 7.03 4.06 10.52
CA ALA A 288 6.83 4.10 9.08
C ALA A 288 6.05 5.33 8.60
N SER A 289 5.49 6.13 9.51
CA SER A 289 4.82 7.39 9.19
C SER A 289 5.79 8.58 9.14
N GLU A 290 7.05 8.38 9.55
CA GLU A 290 8.09 9.40 9.51
C GLU A 290 8.98 9.20 8.26
N PRO A 291 9.03 10.19 7.34
CA PRO A 291 9.86 10.08 6.14
C PRO A 291 11.35 10.19 6.49
N TRP A 292 12.18 9.53 5.70
CA TRP A 292 13.60 9.85 5.66
C TRP A 292 13.84 10.99 4.66
N PRO A 293 14.92 11.80 4.86
CA PRO A 293 15.29 12.83 3.90
C PRO A 293 15.49 12.28 2.49
N ASP A 294 15.01 13.00 1.48
CA ASP A 294 15.07 12.58 0.07
C ASP A 294 16.52 12.48 -0.43
N GLU A 295 17.46 13.20 0.19
CA GLU A 295 18.89 13.21 -0.15
C GLU A 295 19.63 11.95 0.30
N ARG A 296 18.99 11.06 1.05
CA ARG A 296 19.65 9.82 1.49
C ARG A 296 20.10 9.00 0.31
N LYS A 297 21.27 8.39 0.45
CA LYS A 297 21.85 7.55 -0.60
C LYS A 297 20.89 6.44 -1.00
N VAL A 298 20.63 6.34 -2.30
CA VAL A 298 19.86 5.25 -2.90
C VAL A 298 20.79 4.35 -3.69
N VAL A 299 20.71 3.05 -3.44
CA VAL A 299 21.52 2.02 -4.10
C VAL A 299 20.63 1.11 -4.92
N ASP A 300 21.00 0.85 -6.18
CA ASP A 300 20.31 -0.13 -7.02
C ASP A 300 20.68 -1.54 -6.56
N LEU A 301 19.66 -2.31 -6.18
CA LEU A 301 19.81 -3.70 -5.71
C LEU A 301 19.63 -4.72 -6.83
N GLY A 302 19.10 -4.33 -7.98
CA GLY A 302 18.88 -5.21 -9.11
C GLY A 302 17.59 -4.95 -9.88
N VAL A 303 17.34 -5.82 -10.85
CA VAL A 303 16.24 -5.67 -11.81
C VAL A 303 15.21 -6.78 -11.61
N LEU A 304 13.96 -6.38 -11.44
CA LEU A 304 12.77 -7.22 -11.47
C LEU A 304 12.20 -7.16 -12.89
N THR A 305 12.04 -8.32 -13.52
CA THR A 305 11.47 -8.45 -14.87
C THR A 305 10.26 -9.37 -14.80
N LEU A 306 9.06 -8.85 -15.05
CA LEU A 306 7.82 -9.61 -15.08
C LEU A 306 7.47 -9.90 -16.54
N THR A 307 7.19 -11.17 -16.86
CA THR A 307 7.13 -11.65 -18.25
C THR A 307 5.76 -12.14 -18.68
N LYS A 308 4.89 -12.55 -17.74
CA LYS A 308 3.55 -13.04 -18.08
C LYS A 308 2.59 -12.96 -16.91
N VAL A 309 1.31 -12.82 -17.22
CA VAL A 309 0.21 -13.04 -16.28
C VAL A 309 0.01 -14.54 -16.09
N VAL A 310 -0.15 -14.99 -14.86
CA VAL A 310 -0.45 -16.39 -14.55
C VAL A 310 -1.85 -16.76 -15.08
N PRO A 311 -2.00 -17.84 -15.85
CA PRO A 311 -3.32 -18.34 -16.23
C PRO A 311 -4.18 -18.61 -14.98
N ASN A 312 -5.48 -18.32 -15.05
CA ASN A 312 -6.39 -18.44 -13.91
C ASN A 312 -5.88 -17.73 -12.64
N SER A 313 -5.36 -16.51 -12.82
CA SER A 313 -4.82 -15.66 -11.74
C SER A 313 -5.78 -15.55 -10.56
N ALA A 314 -7.09 -15.53 -10.79
CA ALA A 314 -8.11 -15.53 -9.74
C ALA A 314 -8.01 -16.72 -8.78
N ASP A 315 -7.73 -17.92 -9.30
CA ASP A 315 -7.55 -19.12 -8.47
C ASP A 315 -6.13 -19.21 -7.89
N ALA A 316 -5.11 -18.85 -8.68
CA ALA A 316 -3.73 -18.83 -8.22
C ALA A 316 -3.55 -17.96 -6.97
N GLN A 317 -4.14 -16.76 -6.94
CA GLN A 317 -4.00 -15.82 -5.82
C GLN A 317 -4.69 -16.27 -4.53
N LYS A 318 -5.67 -17.19 -4.58
CA LYS A 318 -6.36 -17.73 -3.39
C LYS A 318 -5.38 -18.43 -2.44
N LYS A 319 -4.40 -19.15 -3.00
CA LYS A 319 -3.38 -19.89 -2.25
C LYS A 319 -2.15 -19.07 -1.87
N LEU A 320 -2.00 -17.85 -2.41
CA LEU A 320 -0.83 -17.02 -2.17
C LEU A 320 -0.98 -16.20 -0.89
N LEU A 321 0.05 -16.28 -0.07
CA LEU A 321 0.25 -15.42 1.10
C LEU A 321 1.63 -14.79 1.00
N PHE A 322 1.71 -13.47 1.07
CA PHE A 322 2.95 -12.70 1.10
C PHE A 322 3.09 -12.09 2.49
N LEU A 323 4.20 -12.33 3.16
CA LEU A 323 4.42 -11.90 4.53
C LEU A 323 5.65 -10.99 4.63
N PRO A 324 5.52 -9.74 5.08
CA PRO A 324 6.67 -8.85 5.28
C PRO A 324 7.74 -9.42 6.21
N THR A 325 7.40 -10.42 7.04
CA THR A 325 8.32 -11.09 7.96
C THR A 325 8.93 -12.38 7.40
N ASN A 326 8.55 -12.80 6.17
CA ASN A 326 9.18 -13.95 5.51
C ASN A 326 10.51 -13.52 4.89
N LEU A 327 11.55 -13.44 5.72
CA LEU A 327 12.87 -12.91 5.39
C LEU A 327 13.88 -14.03 5.24
N THR A 328 14.92 -13.81 4.41
CA THR A 328 16.07 -14.68 4.28
C THR A 328 17.26 -14.16 5.11
N ALA A 329 18.20 -15.05 5.49
CA ALA A 329 19.39 -14.66 6.25
C ALA A 329 20.15 -13.51 5.55
N GLY A 330 20.50 -12.47 6.30
CA GLY A 330 21.09 -11.24 5.77
C GLY A 330 20.11 -10.09 5.58
N ILE A 331 18.82 -10.34 5.78
CA ILE A 331 17.76 -9.33 5.90
C ILE A 331 17.04 -9.58 7.22
N GLU A 332 16.93 -8.56 8.05
CA GLU A 332 16.29 -8.63 9.38
C GLU A 332 15.24 -7.53 9.52
N LEU A 333 14.31 -7.72 10.43
CA LEU A 333 13.38 -6.66 10.83
C LEU A 333 14.15 -5.56 11.56
N SER A 334 13.71 -4.32 11.39
CA SER A 334 14.07 -3.24 12.30
C SER A 334 13.21 -3.33 13.58
N ASP A 335 13.21 -2.27 14.35
CA ASP A 335 12.34 -2.09 15.51
C ASP A 335 10.93 -1.51 15.14
N ASP A 336 10.60 -1.43 13.85
CA ASP A 336 9.27 -1.10 13.33
C ASP A 336 8.27 -2.24 13.65
N PRO A 337 7.18 -1.99 14.39
CA PRO A 337 6.20 -3.02 14.73
C PRO A 337 5.31 -3.43 13.53
N LEU A 338 5.17 -2.58 12.51
CA LEU A 338 4.20 -2.79 11.43
C LEU A 338 4.43 -4.06 10.60
N PRO A 339 5.65 -4.48 10.24
CA PRO A 339 5.83 -5.73 9.49
C PRO A 339 5.24 -6.95 10.21
N SER A 340 5.41 -7.04 11.54
CA SER A 340 4.86 -8.13 12.36
C SER A 340 3.33 -8.04 12.47
N VAL A 341 2.79 -6.86 12.72
CA VAL A 341 1.33 -6.62 12.77
C VAL A 341 0.69 -6.96 11.42
N ARG A 342 1.28 -6.50 10.31
CA ARG A 342 0.80 -6.79 8.94
C ARG A 342 0.81 -8.29 8.67
N SER A 343 1.89 -8.99 8.99
CA SER A 343 1.99 -10.44 8.79
C SER A 343 0.91 -11.21 9.55
N ALA A 344 0.65 -10.85 10.81
CA ALA A 344 -0.39 -11.49 11.60
C ALA A 344 -1.80 -11.17 11.08
N ALA A 345 -2.09 -9.92 10.70
CA ALA A 345 -3.38 -9.56 10.10
C ALA A 345 -3.61 -10.27 8.75
N TYR A 346 -2.55 -10.43 7.93
CA TYR A 346 -2.63 -11.19 6.68
C TYR A 346 -2.90 -12.67 6.94
N GLY A 347 -2.34 -13.24 8.00
CA GLY A 347 -2.65 -14.61 8.46
C GLY A 347 -4.13 -14.77 8.83
N VAL A 348 -4.70 -13.83 9.59
CA VAL A 348 -6.14 -13.82 9.92
C VAL A 348 -6.99 -13.75 8.65
N SER A 349 -6.70 -12.82 7.76
CA SER A 349 -7.42 -12.67 6.49
C SER A 349 -7.27 -13.90 5.60
N PHE A 350 -6.08 -14.55 5.58
CA PHE A 350 -5.85 -15.79 4.84
C PHE A 350 -6.69 -16.95 5.39
N GLY A 351 -6.69 -17.13 6.70
CA GLY A 351 -7.50 -18.18 7.36
C GLY A 351 -8.98 -18.02 7.03
N ARG A 352 -9.52 -16.80 7.09
CA ARG A 352 -10.94 -16.53 6.79
C ARG A 352 -11.30 -16.83 5.33
N ARG A 353 -10.51 -16.33 4.36
CA ARG A 353 -10.80 -16.53 2.93
C ARG A 353 -10.56 -17.96 2.43
N SER A 354 -9.80 -18.75 3.19
CA SER A 354 -9.51 -20.16 2.86
C SER A 354 -10.55 -21.13 3.41
N GLN A 355 -11.49 -20.66 4.24
CA GLN A 355 -12.60 -21.49 4.71
C GLN A 355 -13.54 -21.76 3.54
N PRO A 356 -14.07 -22.99 3.41
CA PRO A 356 -15.13 -23.26 2.47
C PRO A 356 -16.29 -22.30 2.75
N SER A 357 -16.80 -21.61 1.71
CA SER A 357 -18.06 -20.89 1.85
C SER A 357 -19.09 -21.92 2.36
N SER A 358 -19.72 -21.65 3.50
CA SER A 358 -20.88 -22.42 3.96
C SER A 358 -22.00 -22.19 2.93
N ALA A 359 -21.91 -22.96 1.84
CA ALA A 359 -23.02 -23.09 0.93
C ALA A 359 -24.21 -23.55 1.77
N SER A 360 -25.29 -22.76 1.73
CA SER A 360 -26.57 -23.10 2.31
C SER A 360 -26.81 -24.62 2.22
N SER A 361 -26.81 -25.29 3.37
CA SER A 361 -27.48 -26.58 3.50
C SER A 361 -28.96 -26.30 3.30
N GLY A 362 -29.37 -26.17 2.04
CA GLY A 362 -30.77 -26.26 1.64
C GLY A 362 -31.26 -27.60 2.08
N SER A 363 -32.09 -27.63 3.11
CA SER A 363 -32.85 -28.76 3.56
C SER A 363 -33.59 -29.34 2.35
N ALA A 364 -33.11 -30.50 1.85
CA ALA A 364 -33.95 -31.40 1.09
C ALA A 364 -35.01 -31.93 2.09
N THR A 365 -36.15 -31.27 2.16
CA THR A 365 -37.37 -31.84 2.70
C THR A 365 -37.78 -32.95 1.75
N SER A 366 -37.47 -34.17 2.12
CA SER A 366 -38.14 -35.35 1.61
C SER A 366 -39.56 -35.34 2.19
N ASP A 367 -40.51 -35.01 1.37
CA ASP A 367 -41.90 -35.35 1.65
C ASP A 367 -42.20 -36.81 1.28
N PRO A 368 -43.03 -37.49 2.05
CA PRO A 368 -43.30 -38.92 1.99
C PRO A 368 -44.10 -39.38 0.79
#